data_b1003e8a0ba08d427a59a5420bd451a2
#
_entry.id   b1003e8a0ba08d427a59a5420bd451a2
#
_cell.length_a   1.000
_cell.length_b   1.000
_cell.length_c   1.000
_cell.angle_alpha   90.00
_cell.angle_beta   90.00
_cell.angle_gamma   90.00
#
_symmetry.space_group_name_H-M   'P 1'
#
loop_
_entity.id
_entity.type
_entity.pdbx_description
1 polymer ?
#
loop_
_entity_poly.entity_id
_entity_poly.type
_entity_poly.pdbx_seq_one_letter_code
_entity_poly.pdbx_strand_id
1 'polypeptide(L)'
;MRQSLPLADPYGRVATDLRVSLTDRCNLRCTYCMPPEGLPWLPTPDVLTDDEVIRLVTIAVERLGITEVRFTGGEPLLRRGLVSIVTATAALDPKPEISLTTNGIGLERLAAPLAAAGLDRVNVSLDSLDRETFKTLAHRDRLDDVLLGLTAARAAGMNPVKINAVLLRDVNDHDAVPLLRFAVDNGYELRFIEQMPLD
;
A
#
# COMPACT_ATOMS: atom_id res chain seq x y z
N MET A 1 27.42 17.97 9.12
CA MET A 1 26.71 17.19 8.11
C MET A 1 27.27 15.77 8.11
N ARG A 2 26.52 14.75 8.52
CA ARG A 2 26.97 13.35 8.43
C ARG A 2 26.79 12.93 6.97
N GLN A 3 27.85 12.43 6.34
CA GLN A 3 27.77 11.90 4.98
C GLN A 3 26.77 10.74 4.93
N SER A 4 25.77 10.84 4.06
CA SER A 4 24.93 9.70 3.74
C SER A 4 25.77 8.63 3.05
N LEU A 5 25.58 7.37 3.43
CA LEU A 5 26.18 6.22 2.74
C LEU A 5 25.10 5.66 1.78
N PRO A 6 25.11 6.06 0.50
CA PRO A 6 24.08 5.63 -0.43
C PRO A 6 24.12 4.12 -0.63
N LEU A 7 22.94 3.49 -0.69
CA LEU A 7 22.78 2.07 -1.01
C LEU A 7 22.98 1.89 -2.51
N ALA A 8 24.23 1.77 -2.95
CA ALA A 8 24.58 1.56 -4.35
C ALA A 8 24.81 0.07 -4.65
N ASP A 9 24.28 -0.41 -5.75
CA ASP A 9 24.58 -1.75 -6.26
C ASP A 9 25.90 -1.77 -7.08
N PRO A 10 26.39 -2.97 -7.47
CA PRO A 10 27.61 -3.09 -8.27
C PRO A 10 27.56 -2.40 -9.65
N TYR A 11 26.36 -2.03 -10.11
CA TYR A 11 26.13 -1.34 -11.39
C TYR A 11 25.98 0.18 -11.24
N GLY A 12 26.17 0.72 -10.03
CA GLY A 12 26.09 2.15 -9.75
C GLY A 12 24.66 2.68 -9.59
N ARG A 13 23.63 1.81 -9.49
CA ARG A 13 22.25 2.25 -9.19
C ARG A 13 22.15 2.49 -7.69
N VAL A 14 21.58 3.61 -7.33
CA VAL A 14 21.36 4.01 -5.93
C VAL A 14 19.89 3.77 -5.58
N ALA A 15 19.65 3.02 -4.49
CA ALA A 15 18.31 2.81 -3.97
C ALA A 15 17.86 4.05 -3.18
N THR A 16 16.74 4.63 -3.57
CA THR A 16 16.10 5.79 -2.94
C THR A 16 14.72 5.49 -2.37
N ASP A 17 14.17 4.34 -2.73
CA ASP A 17 12.87 3.82 -2.29
C ASP A 17 13.07 2.77 -1.19
N LEU A 18 12.30 2.90 -0.10
CA LEU A 18 12.18 1.88 0.93
C LEU A 18 10.75 1.36 1.00
N ARG A 19 10.59 0.05 0.82
CA ARG A 19 9.32 -0.62 1.07
C ARG A 19 9.34 -1.32 2.43
N VAL A 20 8.38 -0.98 3.30
CA VAL A 20 8.27 -1.52 4.66
C VAL A 20 6.99 -2.33 4.80
N SER A 21 7.13 -3.64 5.01
CA SER A 21 6.02 -4.54 5.32
C SER A 21 5.72 -4.46 6.82
N LEU A 22 4.56 -3.89 7.18
CA LEU A 22 4.19 -3.63 8.57
C LEU A 22 3.55 -4.82 9.28
N THR A 23 2.99 -5.75 8.51
CA THR A 23 2.31 -6.95 9.00
C THR A 23 2.17 -7.97 7.87
N ASP A 24 2.13 -9.24 8.21
CA ASP A 24 1.78 -10.33 7.31
C ASP A 24 0.26 -10.55 7.22
N ARG A 25 -0.52 -10.03 8.20
CA ARG A 25 -1.97 -10.20 8.27
C ARG A 25 -2.69 -9.44 7.17
N CYS A 26 -3.68 -10.10 6.55
CA CYS A 26 -4.56 -9.49 5.57
C CYS A 26 -6.02 -9.90 5.84
N ASN A 27 -6.96 -9.01 5.53
CA ASN A 27 -8.40 -9.24 5.63
C ASN A 27 -9.05 -9.70 4.32
N LEU A 28 -8.28 -9.79 3.23
CA LEU A 28 -8.64 -10.41 1.96
C LEU A 28 -7.87 -11.73 1.73
N ARG A 29 -8.27 -12.48 0.71
CA ARG A 29 -7.66 -13.74 0.28
C ARG A 29 -7.57 -13.78 -1.24
N CYS A 30 -6.86 -12.80 -1.81
CA CYS A 30 -6.77 -12.68 -3.27
C CYS A 30 -6.14 -13.93 -3.88
N THR A 31 -6.79 -14.48 -4.91
CA THR A 31 -6.45 -15.78 -5.53
C THR A 31 -5.01 -15.86 -6.04
N TYR A 32 -4.45 -14.72 -6.45
CA TYR A 32 -3.07 -14.61 -6.93
C TYR A 32 -2.05 -14.29 -5.82
N CYS A 33 -2.50 -14.13 -4.55
CA CYS A 33 -1.64 -13.67 -3.46
C CYS A 33 -1.48 -14.73 -2.36
N MET A 34 -2.56 -15.41 -1.99
CA MET A 34 -2.53 -16.41 -0.93
C MET A 34 -3.67 -17.43 -1.08
N PRO A 35 -3.54 -18.63 -0.52
CA PRO A 35 -4.61 -19.63 -0.55
C PRO A 35 -5.85 -19.16 0.24
N PRO A 36 -7.06 -19.70 -0.10
CA PRO A 36 -8.32 -19.27 0.53
C PRO A 36 -8.37 -19.45 2.05
N GLU A 37 -7.70 -20.45 2.59
CA GLU A 37 -7.54 -20.73 4.02
C GLU A 37 -6.61 -19.72 4.71
N GLY A 38 -5.81 -19.00 3.95
CA GLY A 38 -4.79 -18.07 4.44
C GLY A 38 -3.46 -18.75 4.69
N LEU A 39 -2.52 -17.98 5.24
CA LEU A 39 -1.21 -18.44 5.64
C LEU A 39 -1.09 -18.40 7.17
N PRO A 40 -0.25 -19.24 7.79
CA PRO A 40 0.09 -19.10 9.19
C PRO A 40 0.76 -17.75 9.41
N TRP A 41 0.18 -16.94 10.32
CA TRP A 41 0.70 -15.62 10.64
C TRP A 41 1.92 -15.73 11.55
N LEU A 42 2.87 -14.80 11.39
CA LEU A 42 3.99 -14.68 12.32
C LEU A 42 3.49 -14.46 13.76
N PRO A 43 4.11 -15.11 14.74
CA PRO A 43 3.87 -14.78 16.13
C PRO A 43 4.14 -13.30 16.41
N THR A 44 3.36 -12.67 17.28
CA THR A 44 3.52 -11.23 17.58
C THR A 44 4.95 -10.85 17.99
N PRO A 45 5.71 -11.66 18.75
CA PRO A 45 7.10 -11.35 19.11
C PRO A 45 8.07 -11.31 17.93
N ASP A 46 7.73 -11.96 16.81
CA ASP A 46 8.57 -12.03 15.62
C ASP A 46 8.28 -10.88 14.64
N VAL A 47 7.26 -10.06 14.92
CA VAL A 47 6.92 -8.86 14.15
C VAL A 47 7.54 -7.65 14.80
N LEU A 48 8.23 -6.80 14.02
CA LEU A 48 8.82 -5.56 14.52
C LEU A 48 7.78 -4.70 15.25
N THR A 49 8.16 -4.15 16.38
CA THR A 49 7.39 -3.15 17.11
C THR A 49 7.29 -1.84 16.32
N ASP A 50 6.39 -0.93 16.70
CA ASP A 50 6.27 0.38 16.05
C ASP A 50 7.57 1.18 16.20
N ASP A 51 8.21 1.14 17.37
CA ASP A 51 9.47 1.84 17.65
C ASP A 51 10.64 1.28 16.81
N GLU A 52 10.69 -0.03 16.61
CA GLU A 52 11.71 -0.65 15.74
C GLU A 52 11.51 -0.27 14.28
N VAL A 53 10.25 -0.25 13.78
CA VAL A 53 9.94 0.22 12.44
C VAL A 53 10.36 1.69 12.27
N ILE A 54 9.98 2.56 13.20
CA ILE A 54 10.34 3.99 13.19
C ILE A 54 11.87 4.14 13.17
N ARG A 55 12.58 3.41 14.02
CA ARG A 55 14.03 3.42 14.08
C ARG A 55 14.68 3.02 12.75
N LEU A 56 14.20 1.94 12.12
CA LEU A 56 14.75 1.47 10.83
C LEU A 56 14.49 2.49 9.72
N VAL A 57 13.29 3.06 9.66
CA VAL A 57 12.95 4.12 8.69
C VAL A 57 13.83 5.36 8.91
N THR A 58 14.00 5.78 10.16
CA THR A 58 14.89 6.92 10.50
C THR A 58 16.31 6.69 10.00
N ILE A 59 16.89 5.51 10.26
CA ILE A 59 18.23 5.17 9.77
C ILE A 59 18.27 5.21 8.23
N ALA A 60 17.25 4.66 7.57
CA ALA A 60 17.20 4.63 6.11
C ALA A 60 17.16 6.03 5.50
N VAL A 61 16.34 6.92 6.04
CA VAL A 61 16.21 8.29 5.57
C VAL A 61 17.46 9.11 5.90
N GLU A 62 17.86 9.15 7.18
CA GLU A 62 18.94 10.05 7.64
C GLU A 62 20.34 9.58 7.26
N ARG A 63 20.55 8.27 7.07
CA ARG A 63 21.89 7.70 6.88
C ARG A 63 22.12 7.09 5.51
N LEU A 64 21.06 6.51 4.89
CA LEU A 64 21.22 5.74 3.67
C LEU A 64 20.69 6.48 2.42
N GLY A 65 20.13 7.68 2.58
CA GLY A 65 19.70 8.51 1.46
C GLY A 65 18.35 8.09 0.86
N ILE A 66 17.50 7.39 1.63
CA ILE A 66 16.13 7.07 1.21
C ILE A 66 15.31 8.35 1.20
N THR A 67 14.64 8.59 0.07
CA THR A 67 13.77 9.77 -0.14
C THR A 67 12.29 9.41 -0.28
N GLU A 68 11.97 8.12 -0.50
CA GLU A 68 10.60 7.63 -0.58
C GLU A 68 10.41 6.44 0.36
N VAL A 69 9.35 6.49 1.18
CA VAL A 69 8.98 5.39 2.08
C VAL A 69 7.58 4.91 1.71
N ARG A 70 7.47 3.60 1.44
CA ARG A 70 6.19 2.96 1.12
C ARG A 70 5.84 1.93 2.16
N PHE A 71 4.80 2.21 2.93
CA PHE A 71 4.24 1.24 3.86
C PHE A 71 3.32 0.27 3.14
N THR A 72 3.46 -1.01 3.45
CA THR A 72 2.71 -2.12 2.87
C THR A 72 2.64 -3.27 3.88
N GLY A 73 2.41 -4.49 3.42
CA GLY A 73 2.37 -5.71 4.22
C GLY A 73 1.39 -6.70 3.61
N GLY A 74 0.73 -7.48 4.44
CA GLY A 74 -0.54 -8.07 4.07
C GLY A 74 -1.55 -6.94 3.85
N GLU A 75 -2.12 -6.40 4.96
CA GLU A 75 -2.92 -5.18 4.90
C GLU A 75 -2.46 -4.20 5.99
N PRO A 76 -1.77 -3.11 5.64
CA PRO A 76 -1.19 -2.17 6.60
C PRO A 76 -2.24 -1.44 7.45
N LEU A 77 -3.48 -1.26 6.97
CA LEU A 77 -4.56 -0.65 7.77
C LEU A 77 -4.95 -1.48 9.00
N LEU A 78 -4.53 -2.75 9.06
CA LEU A 78 -4.73 -3.59 10.25
C LEU A 78 -3.69 -3.30 11.36
N ARG A 79 -2.61 -2.58 11.05
CA ARG A 79 -1.59 -2.20 12.03
C ARG A 79 -2.12 -1.04 12.88
N ARG A 80 -2.33 -1.27 14.18
CA ARG A 80 -2.88 -0.26 15.11
C ARG A 80 -2.01 1.01 15.20
N GLY A 81 -0.69 0.86 15.15
CA GLY A 81 0.27 1.95 15.21
C GLY A 81 0.55 2.65 13.89
N LEU A 82 -0.19 2.34 12.79
CA LEU A 82 0.09 2.90 11.46
C LEU A 82 0.16 4.44 11.45
N VAL A 83 -0.81 5.10 12.06
CA VAL A 83 -0.85 6.58 12.12
C VAL A 83 0.37 7.13 12.86
N SER A 84 0.78 6.51 13.98
CA SER A 84 1.96 6.93 14.75
C SER A 84 3.26 6.74 13.95
N ILE A 85 3.38 5.62 13.22
CA ILE A 85 4.52 5.34 12.34
C ILE A 85 4.61 6.41 11.24
N VAL A 86 3.49 6.73 10.57
CA VAL A 86 3.44 7.77 9.53
C VAL A 86 3.81 9.14 10.11
N THR A 87 3.26 9.50 11.29
CA THR A 87 3.58 10.77 11.98
C THR A 87 5.07 10.88 12.27
N ALA A 88 5.68 9.84 12.84
CA ALA A 88 7.11 9.83 13.15
C ALA A 88 7.97 9.91 11.88
N THR A 89 7.56 9.22 10.80
CA THR A 89 8.27 9.29 9.51
C THR A 89 8.16 10.67 8.89
N ALA A 90 6.99 11.32 8.96
CA ALA A 90 6.78 12.67 8.43
C ALA A 90 7.53 13.77 9.19
N ALA A 91 7.93 13.50 10.44
CA ALA A 91 8.71 14.39 11.27
C ALA A 91 10.22 14.34 11.00
N LEU A 92 10.71 13.46 10.13
CA LEU A 92 12.13 13.35 9.77
C LEU A 92 12.59 14.56 8.94
N ASP A 93 13.87 14.88 9.04
CA ASP A 93 14.51 15.94 8.26
C ASP A 93 15.74 15.36 7.51
N PRO A 94 15.73 15.30 6.16
CA PRO A 94 14.61 15.71 5.30
C PRO A 94 13.38 14.80 5.41
N LYS A 95 12.17 15.38 5.28
CA LYS A 95 10.93 14.58 5.21
C LYS A 95 10.95 13.75 3.91
N PRO A 96 10.83 12.41 3.98
CA PRO A 96 10.67 11.59 2.78
C PRO A 96 9.25 11.72 2.20
N GLU A 97 9.07 11.38 0.92
CA GLU A 97 7.73 11.13 0.38
C GLU A 97 7.16 9.84 1.01
N ILE A 98 5.94 9.92 1.56
CA ILE A 98 5.34 8.79 2.28
C ILE A 98 4.13 8.27 1.50
N SER A 99 4.14 7.00 1.18
CA SER A 99 3.04 6.34 0.48
C SER A 99 2.57 5.08 1.21
N LEU A 100 1.31 4.71 0.97
CA LEU A 100 0.68 3.50 1.49
C LEU A 100 0.19 2.64 0.33
N THR A 101 0.40 1.32 0.40
CA THR A 101 -0.26 0.36 -0.49
C THR A 101 -1.22 -0.48 0.35
N THR A 102 -2.51 -0.47 -0.01
CA THR A 102 -3.59 -1.06 0.79
C THR A 102 -4.67 -1.67 -0.12
N ASN A 103 -5.45 -2.59 0.40
CA ASN A 103 -6.68 -3.04 -0.25
C ASN A 103 -7.88 -2.08 -0.06
N GLY A 104 -7.71 -1.00 0.70
CA GLY A 104 -8.70 0.06 0.87
C GLY A 104 -9.77 -0.19 1.94
N ILE A 105 -9.91 -1.41 2.45
CA ILE A 105 -10.94 -1.73 3.46
C ILE A 105 -10.57 -1.08 4.80
N GLY A 106 -11.38 -0.15 5.26
CA GLY A 106 -11.15 0.62 6.49
C GLY A 106 -10.48 1.97 6.24
N LEU A 107 -10.08 2.25 4.98
CA LEU A 107 -9.46 3.53 4.63
C LEU A 107 -10.42 4.71 4.81
N GLU A 108 -11.74 4.49 4.70
CA GLU A 108 -12.75 5.53 4.94
C GLU A 108 -12.65 6.16 6.34
N ARG A 109 -12.16 5.38 7.33
CA ARG A 109 -11.95 5.88 8.70
C ARG A 109 -10.55 6.44 8.94
N LEU A 110 -9.57 5.96 8.17
CA LEU A 110 -8.15 6.26 8.40
C LEU A 110 -7.58 7.31 7.43
N ALA A 111 -8.28 7.64 6.33
CA ALA A 111 -7.77 8.57 5.33
C ALA A 111 -7.45 9.95 5.94
N ALA A 112 -8.40 10.57 6.66
CA ALA A 112 -8.18 11.87 7.27
C ALA A 112 -7.08 11.85 8.35
N PRO A 113 -7.06 10.89 9.31
CA PRO A 113 -5.94 10.74 10.25
C PRO A 113 -4.59 10.53 9.59
N LEU A 114 -4.50 9.71 8.53
CA LEU A 114 -3.25 9.44 7.82
C LEU A 114 -2.75 10.67 7.03
N ALA A 115 -3.65 11.40 6.36
CA ALA A 115 -3.31 12.65 5.69
C ALA A 115 -2.79 13.70 6.69
N ALA A 116 -3.49 13.86 7.83
CA ALA A 116 -3.05 14.74 8.91
C ALA A 116 -1.71 14.32 9.52
N ALA A 117 -1.40 13.04 9.54
CA ALA A 117 -0.11 12.49 9.97
C ALA A 117 1.03 12.73 8.96
N GLY A 118 0.72 13.17 7.73
CA GLY A 118 1.69 13.47 6.69
C GLY A 118 1.86 12.40 5.62
N LEU A 119 0.90 11.48 5.46
CA LEU A 119 0.84 10.57 4.30
C LEU A 119 0.55 11.38 3.03
N ASP A 120 1.43 11.27 2.04
CA ASP A 120 1.34 12.07 0.81
C ASP A 120 0.39 11.43 -0.21
N ARG A 121 0.45 10.12 -0.42
CA ARG A 121 -0.31 9.40 -1.44
C ARG A 121 -0.66 7.96 -1.05
N VAL A 122 -1.64 7.40 -1.74
CA VAL A 122 -2.08 6.02 -1.53
C VAL A 122 -2.21 5.26 -2.85
N ASN A 123 -1.83 3.99 -2.82
CA ASN A 123 -2.11 3.01 -3.88
C ASN A 123 -3.15 2.03 -3.32
N VAL A 124 -4.31 1.96 -3.94
CA VAL A 124 -5.40 1.07 -3.54
C VAL A 124 -5.50 -0.08 -4.55
N SER A 125 -5.51 -1.31 -4.07
CA SER A 125 -5.74 -2.48 -4.92
C SER A 125 -7.23 -2.62 -5.23
N LEU A 126 -7.57 -2.64 -6.54
CA LEU A 126 -8.93 -2.82 -7.02
C LEU A 126 -8.90 -3.51 -8.38
N ASP A 127 -9.24 -4.80 -8.42
CA ASP A 127 -9.08 -5.65 -9.59
C ASP A 127 -10.34 -5.72 -10.47
N SER A 128 -11.50 -5.31 -9.94
CA SER A 128 -12.78 -5.32 -10.64
C SER A 128 -13.77 -4.34 -10.01
N LEU A 129 -14.65 -3.76 -10.83
CA LEU A 129 -15.84 -3.01 -10.39
C LEU A 129 -17.11 -3.87 -10.39
N ASP A 130 -17.04 -5.09 -10.95
CA ASP A 130 -18.10 -6.07 -10.84
C ASP A 130 -18.01 -6.80 -9.50
N ARG A 131 -19.12 -6.81 -8.74
CA ARG A 131 -19.16 -7.36 -7.37
C ARG A 131 -18.85 -8.86 -7.32
N GLU A 132 -19.35 -9.64 -8.26
CA GLU A 132 -19.16 -11.09 -8.26
C GLU A 132 -17.72 -11.44 -8.69
N THR A 133 -17.17 -10.72 -9.66
CA THR A 133 -15.77 -10.85 -10.06
C THR A 133 -14.82 -10.45 -8.90
N PHE A 134 -15.09 -9.30 -8.25
CA PHE A 134 -14.30 -8.87 -7.07
C PHE A 134 -14.36 -9.92 -5.95
N LYS A 135 -15.55 -10.40 -5.62
CA LYS A 135 -15.75 -11.42 -4.58
C LYS A 135 -15.05 -12.75 -4.93
N THR A 136 -15.06 -13.14 -6.18
CA THR A 136 -14.36 -14.33 -6.67
C THR A 136 -12.85 -14.18 -6.50
N LEU A 137 -12.29 -13.02 -6.89
CA LEU A 137 -10.87 -12.75 -6.80
C LEU A 137 -10.38 -12.57 -5.35
N ALA A 138 -11.13 -11.83 -4.54
CA ALA A 138 -10.73 -11.47 -3.18
C ALA A 138 -11.22 -12.45 -2.09
N HIS A 139 -12.07 -13.42 -2.44
CA HIS A 139 -12.77 -14.33 -1.55
C HIS A 139 -13.56 -13.61 -0.43
N ARG A 140 -13.94 -12.36 -0.66
CA ARG A 140 -14.72 -11.53 0.27
C ARG A 140 -15.56 -10.52 -0.51
N ASP A 141 -16.80 -10.33 -0.09
CA ASP A 141 -17.69 -9.31 -0.66
C ASP A 141 -17.48 -7.97 0.08
N ARG A 142 -16.49 -7.21 -0.34
CA ARG A 142 -16.08 -5.95 0.28
C ARG A 142 -15.80 -4.83 -0.72
N LEU A 143 -16.37 -4.92 -1.93
CA LEU A 143 -16.16 -3.92 -2.99
C LEU A 143 -16.56 -2.51 -2.54
N ASP A 144 -17.73 -2.37 -1.89
CA ASP A 144 -18.23 -1.07 -1.45
C ASP A 144 -17.27 -0.39 -0.46
N ASP A 145 -16.64 -1.17 0.44
CA ASP A 145 -15.66 -0.63 1.39
C ASP A 145 -14.41 -0.08 0.69
N VAL A 146 -13.97 -0.73 -0.38
CA VAL A 146 -12.83 -0.27 -1.19
C VAL A 146 -13.18 1.04 -1.89
N LEU A 147 -14.38 1.14 -2.50
CA LEU A 147 -14.84 2.35 -3.17
C LEU A 147 -15.02 3.52 -2.21
N LEU A 148 -15.55 3.26 -1.00
CA LEU A 148 -15.62 4.26 0.08
C LEU A 148 -14.21 4.71 0.50
N GLY A 149 -13.26 3.79 0.59
CA GLY A 149 -11.87 4.08 0.90
C GLY A 149 -11.21 5.00 -0.13
N LEU A 150 -11.40 4.74 -1.43
CA LEU A 150 -10.92 5.58 -2.53
C LEU A 150 -11.48 7.01 -2.43
N THR A 151 -12.79 7.12 -2.21
CA THR A 151 -13.48 8.41 -2.06
C THR A 151 -12.94 9.19 -0.87
N ALA A 152 -12.75 8.51 0.27
CA ALA A 152 -12.22 9.12 1.49
C ALA A 152 -10.75 9.58 1.33
N ALA A 153 -9.91 8.81 0.65
CA ALA A 153 -8.53 9.19 0.39
C ALA A 153 -8.45 10.49 -0.43
N ARG A 154 -9.28 10.60 -1.48
CA ARG A 154 -9.37 11.82 -2.29
C ARG A 154 -9.89 13.00 -1.47
N ALA A 155 -10.95 12.79 -0.69
CA ALA A 155 -11.53 13.83 0.18
C ALA A 155 -10.55 14.32 1.25
N ALA A 156 -9.64 13.45 1.71
CA ALA A 156 -8.57 13.80 2.64
C ALA A 156 -7.39 14.55 1.98
N GLY A 157 -7.42 14.78 0.67
CA GLY A 157 -6.40 15.54 -0.05
C GLY A 157 -5.16 14.71 -0.45
N MET A 158 -5.19 13.38 -0.33
CA MET A 158 -4.10 12.55 -0.84
C MET A 158 -3.99 12.67 -2.36
N ASN A 159 -2.79 12.89 -2.87
CA ASN A 159 -2.58 13.08 -4.30
C ASN A 159 -1.17 12.58 -4.73
N PRO A 160 -1.08 11.71 -5.73
CA PRO A 160 -2.19 11.02 -6.39
C PRO A 160 -2.81 9.89 -5.57
N VAL A 161 -4.11 9.65 -5.78
CA VAL A 161 -4.75 8.38 -5.40
C VAL A 161 -4.60 7.43 -6.59
N LYS A 162 -3.89 6.32 -6.39
CA LYS A 162 -3.61 5.35 -7.46
C LYS A 162 -4.42 4.08 -7.24
N ILE A 163 -4.92 3.53 -8.33
CA ILE A 163 -5.54 2.20 -8.36
C ILE A 163 -4.56 1.24 -9.01
N ASN A 164 -4.23 0.15 -8.33
CA ASN A 164 -3.48 -0.96 -8.88
C ASN A 164 -4.46 -2.11 -9.15
N ALA A 165 -4.52 -2.58 -10.38
CA ALA A 165 -5.38 -3.69 -10.81
C ALA A 165 -4.52 -4.81 -11.41
N VAL A 166 -4.57 -5.99 -10.82
CA VAL A 166 -3.97 -7.20 -11.39
C VAL A 166 -4.96 -7.79 -12.40
N LEU A 167 -4.56 -7.87 -13.66
CA LEU A 167 -5.38 -8.45 -14.71
C LEU A 167 -5.02 -9.92 -14.91
N LEU A 168 -6.02 -10.77 -14.80
CA LEU A 168 -5.97 -12.20 -15.03
C LEU A 168 -6.75 -12.53 -16.30
N ARG A 169 -6.11 -13.19 -17.26
CA ARG A 169 -6.74 -13.59 -18.51
C ARG A 169 -7.98 -14.47 -18.24
N ASP A 170 -9.05 -14.21 -18.96
CA ASP A 170 -10.33 -14.93 -18.89
C ASP A 170 -11.02 -14.86 -17.51
N VAL A 171 -10.54 -14.01 -16.60
CA VAL A 171 -11.13 -13.79 -15.26
C VAL A 171 -11.66 -12.38 -15.10
N ASN A 172 -10.80 -11.37 -15.22
CA ASN A 172 -11.15 -9.94 -15.07
C ASN A 172 -10.49 -9.04 -16.13
N ASP A 173 -9.91 -9.58 -17.18
CA ASP A 173 -9.35 -8.79 -18.28
C ASP A 173 -10.39 -7.94 -19.01
N HIS A 174 -11.66 -8.36 -19.01
CA HIS A 174 -12.79 -7.57 -19.49
C HIS A 174 -13.08 -6.32 -18.63
N ASP A 175 -12.62 -6.26 -17.39
CA ASP A 175 -12.76 -5.12 -16.48
C ASP A 175 -11.77 -3.97 -16.77
N ALA A 176 -10.78 -4.18 -17.65
CA ALA A 176 -9.76 -3.17 -17.93
C ALA A 176 -10.36 -1.83 -18.39
N VAL A 177 -11.34 -1.86 -19.33
CA VAL A 177 -11.99 -0.65 -19.83
C VAL A 177 -12.91 -0.01 -18.79
N PRO A 178 -13.79 -0.74 -18.08
CA PRO A 178 -14.55 -0.20 -16.96
C PRO A 178 -13.68 0.46 -15.88
N LEU A 179 -12.60 -0.19 -15.44
CA LEU A 179 -11.67 0.35 -14.47
C LEU A 179 -10.99 1.64 -14.96
N LEU A 180 -10.59 1.68 -16.24
CA LEU A 180 -9.98 2.88 -16.82
C LEU A 180 -10.98 4.05 -16.83
N ARG A 181 -12.22 3.82 -17.26
CA ARG A 181 -13.27 4.86 -17.24
C ARG A 181 -13.51 5.36 -15.82
N PHE A 182 -13.69 4.45 -14.88
CA PHE A 182 -13.89 4.79 -13.46
C PHE A 182 -12.73 5.63 -12.92
N ALA A 183 -11.49 5.28 -13.23
CA ALA A 183 -10.32 6.02 -12.77
C ALA A 183 -10.28 7.44 -13.37
N VAL A 184 -10.52 7.58 -14.68
CA VAL A 184 -10.55 8.88 -15.37
C VAL A 184 -11.68 9.76 -14.82
N ASP A 185 -12.89 9.22 -14.70
CA ASP A 185 -14.08 9.98 -14.26
C ASP A 185 -13.94 10.47 -12.81
N ASN A 186 -13.16 9.77 -11.99
CA ASN A 186 -12.94 10.10 -10.58
C ASN A 186 -11.58 10.75 -10.31
N GLY A 187 -10.74 10.98 -11.31
CA GLY A 187 -9.42 11.60 -11.17
C GLY A 187 -8.42 10.73 -10.40
N TYR A 188 -8.49 9.41 -10.55
CA TYR A 188 -7.51 8.46 -10.04
C TYR A 188 -6.47 8.12 -11.13
N GLU A 189 -5.27 7.74 -10.70
CA GLU A 189 -4.28 7.12 -11.59
C GLU A 189 -4.49 5.60 -11.59
N LEU A 190 -4.68 4.99 -12.76
CA LEU A 190 -4.79 3.54 -12.89
C LEU A 190 -3.48 2.93 -13.36
N ARG A 191 -3.12 1.80 -12.75
CA ARG A 191 -2.01 0.94 -13.17
C ARG A 191 -2.50 -0.49 -13.30
N PHE A 192 -2.31 -1.07 -14.46
CA PHE A 192 -2.47 -2.50 -14.64
C PHE A 192 -1.17 -3.21 -14.28
N ILE A 193 -1.31 -4.33 -13.57
CA ILE A 193 -0.20 -5.17 -13.15
C ILE A 193 -0.42 -6.54 -13.80
N GLU A 194 0.58 -7.02 -14.49
CA GLU A 194 0.61 -8.39 -14.99
C GLU A 194 0.85 -9.35 -13.83
N GLN A 195 0.07 -10.43 -13.80
CA GLN A 195 0.28 -11.48 -12.80
C GLN A 195 1.66 -12.10 -12.97
N MET A 196 2.45 -12.06 -11.91
CA MET A 196 3.71 -12.79 -11.85
C MET A 196 3.45 -14.20 -11.32
N PRO A 197 3.98 -15.24 -11.96
CA PRO A 197 3.93 -16.61 -11.41
C PRO A 197 4.61 -16.60 -10.03
N LEU A 198 3.96 -17.22 -9.07
CA LEU A 198 4.59 -17.58 -7.80
C LEU A 198 5.13 -19.00 -7.98
N ASP A 199 6.43 -19.14 -8.14
CA ASP A 199 7.11 -20.45 -8.21
C ASP A 199 7.13 -21.14 -6.84
#